data_020d6314f32c28b3d9c38c2960a4e026
#
_entry.id   020d6314f32c28b3d9c38c2960a4e026
#
_cell.length_a   1.000
_cell.length_b   1.000
_cell.length_c   1.000
_cell.angle_alpha   90.00
_cell.angle_beta   90.00
_cell.angle_gamma   90.00
#
_symmetry.space_group_name_H-M   'P 1'
#
loop_
_entity.id
_entity.type
_entity.pdbx_description
1 polymer ?
#
loop_
_entity_poly.entity_id
_entity_poly.type
_entity_poly.pdbx_seq_one_letter_code
_entity_poly.pdbx_strand_id
1 'polypeptide(L)'
;MNRKSKKPRAGDYIAIKSYKHDGSLHRTWRDTMVLKNSDDEFIGCNDHTLVIEDDGRRWVTREPAIVYFHKDYWFNVVTMIRKGGVSNYCNIASPYVLDEEALKYIDYDLDVKVYPNGDRKLLDVDEYERFSHRWHYPKDTDQIVRASVLNLIEWIDAGIGPFSDEFINIWYRRYQELVQRNNQR
;
A
#
# COMPACT_ATOMS: atom_id res chain seq x y z
N MET A 1 0.01 33.21 -8.24
CA MET A 1 -1.28 32.52 -8.43
C MET A 1 -1.14 31.10 -7.88
N ASN A 2 -1.65 30.86 -6.65
CA ASN A 2 -1.66 29.50 -6.06
C ASN A 2 -2.67 28.65 -6.84
N ARG A 3 -2.21 27.80 -7.75
CA ARG A 3 -3.03 26.69 -8.22
C ARG A 3 -3.23 25.76 -7.02
N LYS A 4 -4.40 25.81 -6.38
CA LYS A 4 -4.82 24.73 -5.46
C LYS A 4 -4.72 23.45 -6.26
N SER A 5 -3.79 22.58 -5.91
CA SER A 5 -3.65 21.28 -6.55
C SER A 5 -4.97 20.54 -6.36
N LYS A 6 -5.50 20.04 -7.45
CA LYS A 6 -6.78 19.35 -7.45
C LYS A 6 -6.53 17.97 -6.88
N LYS A 7 -7.10 17.66 -5.70
CA LYS A 7 -7.03 16.29 -5.13
C LYS A 7 -7.41 15.26 -6.21
N PRO A 8 -6.61 14.19 -6.40
CA PRO A 8 -6.94 13.14 -7.38
C PRO A 8 -8.29 12.50 -7.06
N ARG A 9 -9.06 12.21 -8.10
CA ARG A 9 -10.42 11.68 -8.04
C ARG A 9 -10.47 10.24 -8.52
N ALA A 10 -11.54 9.53 -8.21
CA ALA A 10 -11.77 8.18 -8.72
C ALA A 10 -11.68 8.16 -10.27
N GLY A 11 -10.85 7.26 -10.80
CA GLY A 11 -10.52 7.13 -12.22
C GLY A 11 -9.26 7.86 -12.67
N ASP A 12 -8.70 8.77 -11.85
CA ASP A 12 -7.39 9.37 -12.11
C ASP A 12 -6.28 8.35 -11.81
N TYR A 13 -5.08 8.58 -12.36
CA TYR A 13 -3.89 7.79 -12.09
C TYR A 13 -2.87 8.62 -11.32
N ILE A 14 -2.26 8.00 -10.31
CA ILE A 14 -1.18 8.61 -9.53
C ILE A 14 -0.01 7.65 -9.38
N ALA A 15 1.17 8.17 -9.09
CA ALA A 15 2.29 7.35 -8.64
C ALA A 15 2.18 7.07 -7.13
N ILE A 16 2.67 5.89 -6.70
CA ILE A 16 2.94 5.58 -5.30
C ILE A 16 4.46 5.45 -5.15
N LYS A 17 5.03 6.07 -4.14
CA LYS A 17 6.47 6.03 -3.86
C LYS A 17 6.72 5.61 -2.41
N SER A 18 7.47 4.53 -2.22
CA SER A 18 7.99 4.16 -0.91
C SER A 18 9.42 4.67 -0.73
N TYR A 19 9.72 5.07 0.49
CA TYR A 19 11.03 5.55 0.91
C TYR A 19 11.52 4.73 2.08
N LYS A 20 12.83 4.62 2.27
CA LYS A 20 13.42 4.09 3.49
C LYS A 20 13.54 5.20 4.55
N HIS A 21 13.83 4.82 5.79
CA HIS A 21 13.92 5.76 6.91
C HIS A 21 14.97 6.87 6.70
N ASP A 22 16.03 6.58 5.96
CA ASP A 22 17.08 7.55 5.60
C ASP A 22 16.65 8.54 4.49
N GLY A 23 15.42 8.43 3.99
CA GLY A 23 14.86 9.26 2.92
C GLY A 23 15.20 8.79 1.50
N SER A 24 15.94 7.69 1.34
CA SER A 24 16.22 7.12 0.02
C SER A 24 14.94 6.55 -0.60
N LEU A 25 14.74 6.80 -1.92
CA LEU A 25 13.64 6.21 -2.66
C LEU A 25 13.87 4.70 -2.78
N HIS A 26 12.89 3.92 -2.34
CA HIS A 26 12.97 2.47 -2.39
C HIS A 26 12.26 1.89 -3.61
N ARG A 27 10.99 2.29 -3.85
CA ARG A 27 10.20 1.74 -4.95
C ARG A 27 9.17 2.74 -5.46
N THR A 28 8.87 2.70 -6.75
CA THR A 28 7.82 3.51 -7.38
C THR A 28 6.87 2.63 -8.17
N TRP A 29 5.57 2.72 -7.89
CA TRP A 29 4.49 2.25 -8.75
C TRP A 29 4.00 3.43 -9.58
N ARG A 30 4.09 3.33 -10.91
CA ARG A 30 3.88 4.50 -11.80
C ARG A 30 2.43 4.90 -11.98
N ASP A 31 1.53 3.94 -12.07
CA ASP A 31 0.18 4.16 -12.57
C ASP A 31 -0.82 3.39 -11.71
N THR A 32 -1.11 3.90 -10.51
CA THR A 32 -2.15 3.40 -9.62
C THR A 32 -3.46 4.13 -9.92
N MET A 33 -4.51 3.40 -10.31
CA MET A 33 -5.85 4.01 -10.48
C MET A 33 -6.44 4.34 -9.11
N VAL A 34 -6.86 5.57 -8.93
CA VAL A 34 -7.57 6.03 -7.73
C VAL A 34 -8.98 5.47 -7.73
N LEU A 35 -9.38 4.77 -6.67
CA LEU A 35 -10.74 4.28 -6.45
C LEU A 35 -11.47 5.15 -5.41
N LYS A 36 -10.77 5.54 -4.35
CA LYS A 36 -11.23 6.45 -3.30
C LYS A 36 -10.06 7.29 -2.78
N ASN A 37 -10.32 8.56 -2.53
CA ASN A 37 -9.40 9.47 -1.86
C ASN A 37 -10.20 10.36 -0.92
N SER A 38 -10.27 9.98 0.33
CA SER A 38 -10.96 10.69 1.42
C SER A 38 -9.95 11.39 2.34
N ASP A 39 -10.44 11.99 3.42
CA ASP A 39 -9.57 12.62 4.41
C ASP A 39 -8.82 11.59 5.26
N ASP A 40 -9.37 10.39 5.43
CA ASP A 40 -8.82 9.36 6.31
C ASP A 40 -8.08 8.25 5.55
N GLU A 41 -8.54 7.89 4.35
CA GLU A 41 -8.02 6.74 3.62
C GLU A 41 -7.91 6.98 2.12
N PHE A 42 -6.97 6.27 1.53
CA PHE A 42 -6.77 6.15 0.08
C PHE A 42 -6.93 4.69 -0.33
N ILE A 43 -7.71 4.45 -1.38
CA ILE A 43 -7.86 3.14 -2.01
C ILE A 43 -7.57 3.27 -3.50
N GLY A 44 -6.68 2.43 -4.00
CA GLY A 44 -6.31 2.38 -5.41
C GLY A 44 -6.29 0.96 -5.96
N CYS A 45 -6.01 0.86 -7.25
CA CYS A 45 -5.78 -0.43 -7.90
C CYS A 45 -4.53 -0.35 -8.78
N ASN A 46 -3.64 -1.32 -8.59
CA ASN A 46 -2.52 -1.61 -9.47
C ASN A 46 -2.92 -2.77 -10.37
N ASP A 47 -2.91 -2.56 -11.68
CA ASP A 47 -3.12 -3.62 -12.66
C ASP A 47 -2.23 -3.35 -13.87
N HIS A 48 -1.33 -4.27 -14.20
CA HIS A 48 -0.27 -4.08 -15.19
C HIS A 48 0.54 -2.78 -14.97
N THR A 49 0.74 -2.44 -13.69
CA THR A 49 1.44 -1.23 -13.26
C THR A 49 2.94 -1.40 -13.36
N LEU A 50 3.63 -0.44 -13.98
CA LEU A 50 5.10 -0.40 -14.03
C LEU A 50 5.66 -0.10 -12.63
N VAL A 51 6.53 -0.97 -12.15
CA VAL A 51 7.28 -0.81 -10.90
C VAL A 51 8.74 -0.55 -11.20
N ILE A 52 9.32 0.42 -10.49
CA ILE A 52 10.73 0.79 -10.59
C ILE A 52 11.34 0.64 -9.20
N GLU A 53 12.37 -0.21 -9.09
CA GLU A 53 13.13 -0.43 -7.86
C GLU A 53 14.22 0.65 -7.69
N ASP A 54 14.81 0.76 -6.50
CA ASP A 54 15.90 1.67 -6.16
C ASP A 54 17.16 1.46 -7.01
N ASP A 55 17.45 0.21 -7.39
CA ASP A 55 18.58 -0.15 -8.26
C ASP A 55 18.30 0.06 -9.78
N GLY A 56 17.13 0.63 -10.11
CA GLY A 56 16.71 0.91 -11.48
C GLY A 56 16.08 -0.27 -12.23
N ARG A 57 15.98 -1.46 -11.62
CA ARG A 57 15.22 -2.58 -12.19
C ARG A 57 13.77 -2.19 -12.41
N ARG A 58 13.18 -2.71 -13.49
CA ARG A 58 11.80 -2.43 -13.87
C ARG A 58 11.04 -3.74 -14.11
N TRP A 59 9.83 -3.80 -13.63
CA TRP A 59 8.92 -4.90 -13.87
C TRP A 59 7.46 -4.42 -13.88
N VAL A 60 6.56 -5.24 -14.35
CA VAL A 60 5.13 -4.91 -14.43
C VAL A 60 4.34 -5.90 -13.58
N THR A 61 3.40 -5.38 -12.76
CA THR A 61 2.49 -6.21 -11.97
C THR A 61 1.64 -7.07 -12.90
N ARG A 62 1.38 -8.32 -12.54
CA ARG A 62 0.67 -9.28 -13.40
C ARG A 62 -0.80 -9.42 -13.04
N GLU A 63 -1.10 -9.29 -11.75
CA GLU A 63 -2.45 -9.44 -11.21
C GLU A 63 -2.96 -8.10 -10.73
N PRO A 64 -4.29 -7.85 -10.82
CA PRO A 64 -4.87 -6.69 -10.18
C PRO A 64 -4.70 -6.79 -8.66
N ALA A 65 -4.33 -5.67 -8.05
CA ALA A 65 -4.16 -5.55 -6.61
C ALA A 65 -4.85 -4.28 -6.10
N ILE A 66 -5.75 -4.44 -5.13
CA ILE A 66 -6.32 -3.30 -4.42
C ILE A 66 -5.30 -2.86 -3.36
N VAL A 67 -4.93 -1.59 -3.38
CA VAL A 67 -4.03 -0.99 -2.41
C VAL A 67 -4.82 -0.10 -1.43
N TYR A 68 -4.55 -0.29 -0.15
CA TYR A 68 -5.22 0.41 0.94
C TYR A 68 -4.20 1.14 1.81
N PHE A 69 -4.47 2.43 2.08
CA PHE A 69 -3.68 3.29 2.96
C PHE A 69 -4.60 4.07 3.89
N HIS A 70 -4.20 4.24 5.15
CA HIS A 70 -4.91 5.04 6.14
C HIS A 70 -3.97 6.08 6.77
N LYS A 71 -4.50 7.23 7.17
CA LYS A 71 -3.69 8.33 7.72
C LYS A 71 -3.27 8.15 9.18
N ASP A 72 -3.97 7.31 9.93
CA ASP A 72 -3.71 7.10 11.35
C ASP A 72 -3.00 5.79 11.64
N TYR A 73 -3.01 4.84 10.69
CA TYR A 73 -2.40 3.53 10.88
C TYR A 73 -1.03 3.44 10.20
N TRP A 74 -0.10 2.82 10.91
CA TRP A 74 1.27 2.62 10.44
C TRP A 74 1.42 1.30 9.68
N PHE A 75 0.50 1.04 8.77
CA PHE A 75 0.60 -0.04 7.80
C PHE A 75 -0.19 0.31 6.53
N ASN A 76 0.16 -0.33 5.45
CA ASN A 76 -0.65 -0.37 4.23
C ASN A 76 -0.82 -1.80 3.75
N VAL A 77 -1.83 -2.04 2.94
CA VAL A 77 -2.20 -3.38 2.49
C VAL A 77 -2.29 -3.42 0.97
N VAL A 78 -1.63 -4.41 0.38
CA VAL A 78 -1.73 -4.76 -1.04
C VAL A 78 -2.48 -6.08 -1.15
N THR A 79 -3.74 -6.02 -1.57
CA THR A 79 -4.60 -7.19 -1.74
C THR A 79 -4.51 -7.68 -3.18
N MET A 80 -3.79 -8.76 -3.40
CA MET A 80 -3.58 -9.37 -4.71
C MET A 80 -4.71 -10.35 -5.02
N ILE A 81 -5.38 -10.14 -6.17
CA ILE A 81 -6.52 -10.94 -6.62
C ILE A 81 -6.03 -11.92 -7.69
N ARG A 82 -6.00 -13.22 -7.34
CA ARG A 82 -5.48 -14.29 -8.19
C ARG A 82 -6.52 -15.39 -8.43
N LYS A 83 -6.33 -16.20 -9.45
CA LYS A 83 -7.19 -17.37 -9.72
C LYS A 83 -7.22 -18.37 -8.54
N GLY A 84 -6.14 -18.47 -7.77
CA GLY A 84 -6.02 -19.36 -6.60
C GLY A 84 -6.52 -18.75 -5.28
N GLY A 85 -7.15 -17.59 -5.32
CA GLY A 85 -7.66 -16.87 -4.16
C GLY A 85 -6.98 -15.53 -3.91
N VAL A 86 -7.41 -14.87 -2.86
CA VAL A 86 -6.90 -13.56 -2.46
C VAL A 86 -5.76 -13.72 -1.47
N SER A 87 -4.71 -12.95 -1.63
CA SER A 87 -3.62 -12.86 -0.65
C SER A 87 -3.28 -11.39 -0.36
N ASN A 88 -2.94 -11.10 0.91
CA ASN A 88 -2.55 -9.75 1.29
C ASN A 88 -1.05 -9.69 1.59
N TYR A 89 -0.42 -8.63 1.10
CA TYR A 89 0.91 -8.23 1.47
C TYR A 89 0.79 -6.89 2.22
N CYS A 90 1.16 -6.90 3.49
CA CYS A 90 0.97 -5.78 4.38
C CYS A 90 2.34 -5.25 4.79
N ASN A 91 2.64 -4.01 4.44
CA ASN A 91 3.87 -3.35 4.85
C ASN A 91 3.62 -2.59 6.16
N ILE A 92 4.49 -2.75 7.16
CA ILE A 92 4.56 -1.81 8.27
C ILE A 92 5.27 -0.56 7.78
N ALA A 93 4.54 0.54 7.79
CA ALA A 93 4.93 1.76 7.10
C ALA A 93 4.36 2.99 7.79
N SER A 94 4.96 4.16 7.59
CA SER A 94 4.37 5.40 8.07
C SER A 94 2.98 5.64 7.47
N PRO A 95 2.12 6.43 8.12
CA PRO A 95 0.98 7.03 7.46
C PRO A 95 1.41 7.72 6.15
N TYR A 96 0.53 7.72 5.16
CA TYR A 96 0.85 8.28 3.85
C TYR A 96 0.70 9.80 3.80
N VAL A 97 1.45 10.41 2.90
CA VAL A 97 1.28 11.79 2.47
C VAL A 97 0.95 11.78 0.98
N LEU A 98 -0.06 12.53 0.60
CA LEU A 98 -0.43 12.72 -0.80
C LEU A 98 -0.13 14.17 -1.19
N ASP A 99 0.80 14.35 -2.11
CA ASP A 99 1.13 15.65 -2.70
C ASP A 99 0.77 15.72 -4.20
N GLU A 100 1.28 16.71 -4.91
CA GLU A 100 1.00 16.92 -6.34
C GLU A 100 1.62 15.84 -7.24
N GLU A 101 2.65 15.14 -6.77
CA GLU A 101 3.40 14.17 -7.56
C GLU A 101 2.99 12.72 -7.32
N ALA A 102 2.72 12.36 -6.04
CA ALA A 102 2.53 10.98 -5.64
C ALA A 102 1.91 10.81 -4.25
N LEU A 103 1.38 9.62 -3.98
CA LEU A 103 1.22 9.11 -2.63
C LEU A 103 2.58 8.60 -2.14
N LYS A 104 3.03 9.06 -0.97
CA LYS A 104 4.37 8.78 -0.43
C LYS A 104 4.27 8.21 0.99
N TYR A 105 5.13 7.25 1.32
CA TYR A 105 5.24 6.68 2.66
C TYR A 105 6.65 6.16 2.94
N ILE A 106 6.97 5.97 4.23
CA ILE A 106 8.21 5.35 4.67
C ILE A 106 7.92 3.87 4.97
N ASP A 107 8.68 2.99 4.35
CA ASP A 107 8.67 1.56 4.55
C ASP A 107 9.64 1.19 5.68
N TYR A 108 9.17 0.47 6.69
CA TYR A 108 9.95 0.05 7.84
C TYR A 108 10.37 -1.43 7.79
N ASP A 109 10.40 -2.02 6.62
CA ASP A 109 10.93 -3.36 6.33
C ASP A 109 10.17 -4.55 6.94
N LEU A 110 9.40 -4.37 8.00
CA LEU A 110 8.54 -5.43 8.54
C LEU A 110 7.30 -5.62 7.67
N ASP A 111 7.06 -6.86 7.26
CA ASP A 111 5.93 -7.20 6.42
C ASP A 111 5.12 -8.36 7.02
N VAL A 112 3.82 -8.34 6.81
CA VAL A 112 2.93 -9.46 7.13
C VAL A 112 2.28 -9.96 5.85
N LYS A 113 2.49 -11.21 5.51
CA LYS A 113 1.81 -11.88 4.40
C LYS A 113 0.65 -12.72 4.91
N VAL A 114 -0.54 -12.54 4.30
CA VAL A 114 -1.72 -13.37 4.54
C VAL A 114 -2.00 -14.18 3.28
N TYR A 115 -2.09 -15.49 3.44
CA TYR A 115 -2.31 -16.45 2.36
C TYR A 115 -3.81 -16.70 2.13
N PRO A 116 -4.23 -17.24 0.97
CA PRO A 116 -5.63 -17.52 0.68
C PRO A 116 -6.33 -18.48 1.65
N ASN A 117 -5.57 -19.34 2.33
CA ASN A 117 -6.08 -20.26 3.36
C ASN A 117 -6.21 -19.61 4.76
N GLY A 118 -5.90 -18.30 4.89
CA GLY A 118 -5.94 -17.56 6.14
C GLY A 118 -4.64 -17.64 6.97
N ASP A 119 -3.67 -18.48 6.57
CA ASP A 119 -2.37 -18.50 7.23
C ASP A 119 -1.67 -17.15 7.08
N ARG A 120 -0.88 -16.78 8.08
CA ARG A 120 -0.10 -15.54 8.05
C ARG A 120 1.36 -15.77 8.43
N LYS A 121 2.22 -14.92 7.91
CA LYS A 121 3.66 -14.98 8.17
C LYS A 121 4.21 -13.56 8.31
N LEU A 122 4.93 -13.31 9.40
CA LEU A 122 5.78 -12.12 9.57
C LEU A 122 7.07 -12.35 8.76
N LEU A 123 7.44 -11.37 7.96
CA LEU A 123 8.58 -11.40 7.06
C LEU A 123 9.60 -10.32 7.44
N ASP A 124 10.83 -10.52 6.99
CA ASP A 124 11.91 -9.53 6.96
C ASP A 124 12.33 -8.95 8.33
N VAL A 125 12.10 -9.73 9.42
CA VAL A 125 12.47 -9.35 10.79
C VAL A 125 13.97 -9.03 10.90
N ASP A 126 14.82 -9.88 10.32
CA ASP A 126 16.28 -9.68 10.33
C ASP A 126 16.69 -8.41 9.57
N GLU A 127 15.93 -8.07 8.51
CA GLU A 127 16.15 -6.85 7.73
C GLU A 127 15.77 -5.62 8.55
N TYR A 128 14.62 -5.65 9.23
CA TYR A 128 14.20 -4.61 10.15
C TYR A 128 15.22 -4.38 11.26
N GLU A 129 15.67 -5.44 11.92
CA GLU A 129 16.68 -5.33 13.00
C GLU A 129 17.98 -4.71 12.48
N ARG A 130 18.47 -5.18 11.33
CA ARG A 130 19.67 -4.63 10.71
C ARG A 130 19.54 -3.13 10.39
N PHE A 131 18.43 -2.71 9.78
CA PHE A 131 18.24 -1.31 9.38
C PHE A 131 17.88 -0.41 10.56
N SER A 132 17.11 -0.87 11.53
CA SER A 132 16.82 -0.10 12.74
C SER A 132 18.11 0.26 13.51
N HIS A 133 19.08 -0.66 13.57
CA HIS A 133 20.40 -0.40 14.12
C HIS A 133 21.24 0.52 13.22
N ARG A 134 21.28 0.24 11.92
CA ARG A 134 22.12 1.00 10.98
C ARG A 134 21.71 2.47 10.89
N TRP A 135 20.42 2.75 10.87
CA TRP A 135 19.87 4.10 10.73
C TRP A 135 19.44 4.72 12.07
N HIS A 136 19.75 4.06 13.18
CA HIS A 136 19.51 4.56 14.55
C HIS A 136 18.05 5.01 14.72
N TYR A 137 17.09 4.11 14.47
CA TYR A 137 15.68 4.45 14.64
C TYR A 137 15.43 5.03 16.04
N PRO A 138 14.76 6.19 16.15
CA PRO A 138 14.32 6.71 17.43
C PRO A 138 13.51 5.65 18.20
N LYS A 139 13.65 5.62 19.53
CA LYS A 139 12.90 4.65 20.36
C LYS A 139 11.40 4.69 20.13
N ASP A 140 10.85 5.89 19.96
CA ASP A 140 9.43 6.09 19.70
C ASP A 140 9.02 5.47 18.35
N THR A 141 9.86 5.61 17.32
CA THR A 141 9.63 4.98 16.01
C THR A 141 9.63 3.46 16.13
N ASP A 142 10.63 2.86 16.82
CA ASP A 142 10.68 1.41 17.01
C ASP A 142 9.45 0.89 17.78
N GLN A 143 9.02 1.61 18.84
CA GLN A 143 7.81 1.26 19.58
C GLN A 143 6.55 1.31 18.71
N ILE A 144 6.38 2.36 17.90
CA ILE A 144 5.23 2.50 17.00
C ILE A 144 5.23 1.38 15.96
N VAL A 145 6.36 1.09 15.33
CA VAL A 145 6.50 0.03 14.33
C VAL A 145 6.10 -1.33 14.92
N ARG A 146 6.62 -1.68 16.10
CA ARG A 146 6.27 -2.95 16.78
C ARG A 146 4.80 -3.00 17.20
N ALA A 147 4.25 -1.90 17.73
CA ALA A 147 2.83 -1.81 18.07
C ALA A 147 1.93 -1.95 16.83
N SER A 148 2.38 -1.43 15.69
CA SER A 148 1.63 -1.48 14.43
C SER A 148 1.50 -2.91 13.88
N VAL A 149 2.47 -3.78 14.14
CA VAL A 149 2.33 -5.22 13.84
C VAL A 149 1.15 -5.82 14.60
N LEU A 150 1.00 -5.50 15.89
CA LEU A 150 -0.11 -5.99 16.71
C LEU A 150 -1.45 -5.46 16.22
N ASN A 151 -1.54 -4.15 15.94
CA ASN A 151 -2.74 -3.55 15.37
C ASN A 151 -3.14 -4.19 14.03
N LEU A 152 -2.16 -4.45 13.17
CA LEU A 152 -2.39 -5.11 11.89
C LEU A 152 -2.94 -6.53 12.09
N ILE A 153 -2.38 -7.29 13.03
CA ILE A 153 -2.85 -8.64 13.37
C ILE A 153 -4.30 -8.61 13.87
N GLU A 154 -4.66 -7.65 14.72
CA GLU A 154 -6.04 -7.45 15.17
C GLU A 154 -7.00 -7.18 14.01
N TRP A 155 -6.61 -6.36 13.03
CA TRP A 155 -7.41 -6.10 11.83
C TRP A 155 -7.60 -7.37 10.98
N ILE A 156 -6.53 -8.15 10.81
CA ILE A 156 -6.58 -9.42 10.08
C ILE A 156 -7.54 -10.40 10.77
N ASP A 157 -7.42 -10.57 12.08
CA ASP A 157 -8.24 -11.52 12.86
C ASP A 157 -9.72 -11.11 12.90
N ALA A 158 -10.00 -9.82 12.94
CA ALA A 158 -11.36 -9.26 12.92
C ALA A 158 -11.96 -9.13 11.51
N GLY A 159 -11.20 -9.38 10.45
CA GLY A 159 -11.66 -9.20 9.06
C GLY A 159 -12.04 -7.75 8.73
N ILE A 160 -11.32 -6.77 9.29
CA ILE A 160 -11.62 -5.34 9.13
C ILE A 160 -11.04 -4.82 7.79
N GLY A 161 -11.78 -3.95 7.12
CA GLY A 161 -11.34 -3.23 5.92
C GLY A 161 -10.82 -4.18 4.83
N PRO A 162 -9.55 -4.07 4.40
CA PRO A 162 -8.99 -4.85 3.29
C PRO A 162 -8.93 -6.37 3.56
N PHE A 163 -9.26 -6.82 4.77
CA PHE A 163 -9.28 -8.24 5.15
C PHE A 163 -10.69 -8.85 5.10
N SER A 164 -11.71 -8.08 4.69
CA SER A 164 -13.07 -8.59 4.48
C SER A 164 -13.34 -8.87 3.01
N ASP A 165 -14.05 -9.96 2.71
CA ASP A 165 -14.49 -10.29 1.36
C ASP A 165 -15.39 -9.19 0.76
N GLU A 166 -16.20 -8.54 1.58
CA GLU A 166 -17.07 -7.44 1.15
C GLU A 166 -16.25 -6.27 0.62
N PHE A 167 -15.20 -5.85 1.33
CA PHE A 167 -14.31 -4.77 0.91
C PHE A 167 -13.68 -5.09 -0.45
N ILE A 168 -13.13 -6.29 -0.60
CA ILE A 168 -12.46 -6.72 -1.83
C ILE A 168 -13.44 -6.70 -3.01
N ASN A 169 -14.64 -7.26 -2.83
CA ASN A 169 -15.67 -7.32 -3.87
C ASN A 169 -16.13 -5.94 -4.30
N ILE A 170 -16.35 -5.01 -3.35
CA ILE A 170 -16.76 -3.63 -3.63
C ILE A 170 -15.69 -2.92 -4.47
N TRP A 171 -14.45 -2.93 -4.02
CA TRP A 171 -13.39 -2.13 -4.66
C TRP A 171 -12.90 -2.73 -5.96
N TYR A 172 -12.88 -4.06 -6.11
CA TYR A 172 -12.55 -4.69 -7.38
C TYR A 172 -13.63 -4.43 -8.43
N ARG A 173 -14.92 -4.50 -8.08
CA ARG A 173 -16.03 -4.11 -8.96
C ARG A 173 -15.90 -2.64 -9.35
N ARG A 174 -15.63 -1.76 -8.40
CA ARG A 174 -15.42 -0.33 -8.67
C ARG A 174 -14.30 -0.08 -9.66
N TYR A 175 -13.19 -0.79 -9.52
CA TYR A 175 -12.10 -0.76 -10.48
C TYR A 175 -12.58 -1.14 -11.89
N GLN A 176 -13.25 -2.27 -12.03
CA GLN A 176 -13.76 -2.75 -13.33
C GLN A 176 -14.70 -1.73 -14.01
N GLU A 177 -15.63 -1.12 -13.26
CA GLU A 177 -16.51 -0.07 -13.75
C GLU A 177 -15.75 1.16 -14.27
N LEU A 178 -14.72 1.59 -13.56
CA LEU A 178 -13.90 2.73 -13.97
C LEU A 178 -13.07 2.44 -15.21
N VAL A 179 -12.51 1.25 -15.34
CA VAL A 179 -11.81 0.80 -16.56
C VAL A 179 -12.74 0.83 -17.77
N GLN A 180 -13.95 0.28 -17.64
CA GLN A 180 -14.94 0.30 -18.71
C GLN A 180 -15.30 1.72 -19.15
N ARG A 181 -15.49 2.65 -18.20
CA ARG A 181 -15.80 4.06 -18.50
C ARG A 181 -14.64 4.77 -19.20
N ASN A 182 -13.40 4.48 -18.80
CA ASN A 182 -12.23 5.10 -19.40
C ASN A 182 -12.00 4.60 -20.84
N ASN A 183 -12.33 3.35 -21.14
CA ASN A 183 -12.22 2.78 -22.48
C ASN A 183 -13.31 3.25 -23.46
N GLN A 184 -14.38 3.88 -22.97
CA GLN A 184 -15.49 4.42 -23.77
C GLN A 184 -15.30 5.92 -24.10
N ARG A 185 -14.26 6.56 -23.60
CA ARG A 185 -13.91 7.97 -23.84
C ARG A 185 -12.80 8.12 -24.88
#